data_45da0d9dff4f92149093cbe98167c9ca
#
_entry.id   45da0d9dff4f92149093cbe98167c9ca
#
_cell.length_a   1.000
_cell.length_b   1.000
_cell.length_c   1.000
_cell.angle_alpha   90.00
_cell.angle_beta   90.00
_cell.angle_gamma   90.00
#
_symmetry.space_group_name_H-M   'P 1'
#
loop_
_entity.id
_entity.type
_entity.pdbx_description
1 polymer ?
#
loop_
_entity_poly.entity_id
_entity_poly.type
_entity_poly.pdbx_seq_one_letter_code
_entity_poly.pdbx_strand_id
1 'polypeptide(L)'
;MKIVCIGNSIVNGFPLKRSQCFASLWRQASGHEIINKGENGDITSNVLARFGKDVISHKPAAAVILTGTNDFIYQISTPDEVMDCLTQMADLGRSHSIEVVLMTPLLIDAKMAAKSWVDTDYSSVNEKLKTLRSLMLEYGNKNGVRIIDAQNLYFHLYTEATVTDYLLDGIHPTALGHEAIAGFLQE
;
A
#
# COMPACT_ATOMS: atom_id res chain seq x y z
N MET A 1 10.17 -16.58 -7.25
CA MET A 1 9.00 -16.91 -6.38
C MET A 1 7.74 -16.33 -7.01
N LYS A 2 6.56 -16.86 -6.67
CA LYS A 2 5.28 -16.23 -7.01
C LYS A 2 4.85 -15.33 -5.84
N ILE A 3 4.51 -14.08 -6.12
CA ILE A 3 4.12 -13.07 -5.13
C ILE A 3 2.83 -12.38 -5.62
N VAL A 4 1.89 -12.15 -4.73
CA VAL A 4 0.70 -11.33 -5.02
C VAL A 4 0.85 -9.97 -4.33
N CYS A 5 0.69 -8.88 -5.10
CA CYS A 5 0.52 -7.54 -4.55
C CYS A 5 -0.98 -7.21 -4.56
N ILE A 6 -1.58 -6.96 -3.40
CA ILE A 6 -3.01 -6.70 -3.23
C ILE A 6 -3.24 -5.37 -2.51
N GLY A 7 -4.27 -4.63 -2.89
CA GLY A 7 -4.62 -3.36 -2.27
C GLY A 7 -5.39 -2.42 -3.20
N ASN A 8 -5.19 -1.13 -3.02
CA ASN A 8 -5.95 -0.06 -3.68
C ASN A 8 -5.34 0.40 -5.03
N SER A 9 -5.66 1.64 -5.43
CA SER A 9 -5.21 2.28 -6.67
C SER A 9 -3.69 2.40 -6.80
N ILE A 10 -2.96 2.55 -5.70
CA ILE A 10 -1.49 2.62 -5.73
C ILE A 10 -0.91 1.26 -6.14
N VAL A 11 -1.47 0.16 -5.64
CA VAL A 11 -1.09 -1.20 -6.08
C VAL A 11 -1.48 -1.41 -7.54
N ASN A 12 -2.67 -0.95 -7.96
CA ASN A 12 -3.10 -1.03 -9.36
C ASN A 12 -2.17 -0.27 -10.32
N GLY A 13 -1.57 0.82 -9.84
CA GLY A 13 -0.72 1.73 -10.62
C GLY A 13 -1.49 2.88 -11.27
N PHE A 14 -2.70 3.20 -10.76
CA PHE A 14 -3.51 4.32 -11.26
C PHE A 14 -2.77 5.66 -11.05
N PRO A 15 -2.86 6.61 -11.99
CA PRO A 15 -3.53 6.56 -13.31
C PRO A 15 -2.57 6.12 -14.45
N LEU A 16 -1.40 5.58 -14.11
CA LEU A 16 -0.35 5.22 -15.06
C LEU A 16 -0.68 3.94 -15.83
N LYS A 17 0.12 3.66 -16.86
CA LYS A 17 0.10 2.34 -17.51
C LYS A 17 0.61 1.27 -16.53
N ARG A 18 0.02 0.09 -16.55
CA ARG A 18 0.44 -1.03 -15.67
C ARG A 18 1.94 -1.35 -15.75
N SER A 19 2.60 -1.13 -16.89
CA SER A 19 4.04 -1.33 -17.04
C SER A 19 4.89 -0.38 -16.19
N GLN A 20 4.33 0.75 -15.74
CA GLN A 20 4.99 1.78 -14.94
C GLN A 20 4.70 1.64 -13.45
N CYS A 21 3.82 0.72 -13.03
CA CYS A 21 3.52 0.53 -11.62
C CYS A 21 4.62 -0.29 -10.93
N PHE A 22 4.82 -0.07 -9.64
CA PHE A 22 5.88 -0.68 -8.85
C PHE A 22 5.90 -2.20 -8.95
N ALA A 23 4.73 -2.85 -8.97
CA ALA A 23 4.63 -4.31 -9.07
C ALA A 23 5.19 -4.84 -10.41
N SER A 24 4.96 -4.11 -11.51
CA SER A 24 5.53 -4.48 -12.83
C SER A 24 7.03 -4.20 -12.91
N LEU A 25 7.49 -3.09 -12.34
CA LEU A 25 8.90 -2.72 -12.26
C LEU A 25 9.67 -3.72 -11.39
N TRP A 26 9.10 -4.07 -10.23
CA TRP A 26 9.67 -5.08 -9.34
C TRP A 26 9.77 -6.45 -10.02
N ARG A 27 8.73 -6.87 -10.76
CA ARG A 27 8.77 -8.10 -11.57
C ARG A 27 9.93 -8.11 -12.56
N GLN A 28 10.15 -7.00 -13.26
CA GLN A 28 11.22 -6.89 -14.26
C GLN A 28 12.61 -6.97 -13.61
N ALA A 29 12.79 -6.32 -12.46
CA ALA A 29 14.08 -6.25 -11.77
C ALA A 29 14.42 -7.54 -11.01
N SER A 30 13.43 -8.18 -10.37
CA SER A 30 13.66 -9.34 -9.51
C SER A 30 13.55 -10.70 -10.21
N GLY A 31 12.91 -10.75 -11.38
CA GLY A 31 12.57 -12.01 -12.05
C GLY A 31 11.49 -12.84 -11.33
N HIS A 32 10.84 -12.29 -10.30
CA HIS A 32 9.73 -12.96 -9.62
C HIS A 32 8.44 -12.93 -10.46
N GLU A 33 7.59 -13.94 -10.31
CA GLU A 33 6.22 -13.91 -10.82
C GLU A 33 5.38 -13.01 -9.91
N ILE A 34 5.13 -11.76 -10.31
CA ILE A 34 4.33 -10.81 -9.55
C ILE A 34 2.93 -10.72 -10.16
N ILE A 35 1.92 -11.03 -9.35
CA ILE A 35 0.50 -10.89 -9.70
C ILE A 35 -0.02 -9.62 -9.02
N ASN A 36 -0.48 -8.66 -9.82
CA ASN A 36 -1.04 -7.41 -9.31
C ASN A 36 -2.57 -7.54 -9.18
N LYS A 37 -3.05 -7.42 -7.94
CA LYS A 37 -4.45 -7.44 -7.51
C LYS A 37 -4.86 -6.12 -6.86
N GLY A 38 -4.33 -5.00 -7.33
CA GLY A 38 -4.79 -3.67 -6.95
C GLY A 38 -6.13 -3.33 -7.61
N GLU A 39 -7.04 -2.73 -6.85
CA GLU A 39 -8.32 -2.20 -7.33
C GLU A 39 -8.50 -0.74 -6.94
N ASN A 40 -8.92 0.10 -7.89
CA ASN A 40 -9.09 1.53 -7.64
C ASN A 40 -10.23 1.80 -6.65
N GLY A 41 -10.00 2.69 -5.71
CA GLY A 41 -11.01 3.07 -4.71
C GLY A 41 -11.21 2.04 -3.60
N ASP A 42 -10.45 0.93 -3.61
CA ASP A 42 -10.66 -0.16 -2.66
C ASP A 42 -10.28 0.25 -1.23
N ILE A 43 -11.05 -0.27 -0.28
CA ILE A 43 -10.89 -0.07 1.16
C ILE A 43 -10.43 -1.38 1.81
N THR A 44 -9.92 -1.30 3.02
CA THR A 44 -9.26 -2.44 3.67
C THR A 44 -10.21 -3.62 3.89
N SER A 45 -11.47 -3.37 4.24
CA SER A 45 -12.46 -4.45 4.42
C SER A 45 -12.78 -5.19 3.12
N ASN A 46 -12.79 -4.49 1.98
CA ASN A 46 -12.97 -5.12 0.66
C ASN A 46 -11.74 -5.96 0.28
N VAL A 47 -10.52 -5.44 0.55
CA VAL A 47 -9.29 -6.21 0.34
C VAL A 47 -9.31 -7.51 1.14
N LEU A 48 -9.74 -7.47 2.41
CA LEU A 48 -9.94 -8.66 3.23
C LEU A 48 -10.98 -9.61 2.64
N ALA A 49 -12.13 -9.09 2.22
CA ALA A 49 -13.23 -9.90 1.65
C ALA A 49 -12.80 -10.69 0.40
N ARG A 50 -11.92 -10.10 -0.43
CA ARG A 50 -11.42 -10.76 -1.65
C ARG A 50 -10.08 -11.48 -1.48
N PHE A 51 -9.49 -11.49 -0.28
CA PHE A 51 -8.18 -12.09 -0.02
C PHE A 51 -8.13 -13.58 -0.36
N GLY A 52 -9.18 -14.33 -0.05
CA GLY A 52 -9.30 -15.74 -0.43
C GLY A 52 -9.21 -15.97 -1.94
N LYS A 53 -9.98 -15.20 -2.72
CA LYS A 53 -10.03 -15.28 -4.18
C LYS A 53 -8.75 -14.76 -4.84
N ASP A 54 -8.23 -13.63 -4.37
CA ASP A 54 -7.18 -12.88 -5.07
C ASP A 54 -5.76 -13.20 -4.57
N VAL A 55 -5.63 -13.85 -3.40
CA VAL A 55 -4.32 -14.26 -2.86
C VAL A 55 -4.26 -15.77 -2.70
N ILE A 56 -5.11 -16.34 -1.84
CA ILE A 56 -4.99 -17.76 -1.43
C ILE A 56 -5.13 -18.69 -2.63
N SER A 57 -6.09 -18.42 -3.55
CA SER A 57 -6.33 -19.24 -4.75
C SER A 57 -5.11 -19.33 -5.67
N HIS A 58 -4.24 -18.32 -5.66
CA HIS A 58 -3.02 -18.30 -6.46
C HIS A 58 -1.87 -19.10 -5.85
N LYS A 59 -1.98 -19.52 -4.57
CA LYS A 59 -0.94 -20.24 -3.83
C LYS A 59 0.44 -19.57 -3.96
N PRO A 60 0.57 -18.27 -3.64
CA PRO A 60 1.84 -17.58 -3.75
C PRO A 60 2.75 -17.96 -2.58
N ALA A 61 4.06 -17.71 -2.71
CA ALA A 61 5.00 -17.79 -1.60
C ALA A 61 4.82 -16.61 -0.63
N ALA A 62 4.48 -15.42 -1.18
CA ALA A 62 4.25 -14.23 -0.37
C ALA A 62 3.11 -13.36 -0.93
N ALA A 63 2.52 -12.54 -0.04
CA ALA A 63 1.55 -11.51 -0.40
C ALA A 63 1.99 -10.16 0.19
N VAL A 64 2.08 -9.13 -0.64
CA VAL A 64 2.33 -7.74 -0.22
C VAL A 64 1.01 -6.99 -0.20
N ILE A 65 0.66 -6.41 0.94
CA ILE A 65 -0.62 -5.73 1.16
C ILE A 65 -0.36 -4.24 1.37
N LEU A 66 -0.99 -3.39 0.55
CA LEU A 66 -0.96 -1.93 0.68
C LEU A 66 -2.39 -1.39 0.61
N THR A 67 -2.91 -0.91 1.75
CA THR A 67 -4.28 -0.39 1.90
C THR A 67 -4.36 0.61 3.06
N GLY A 68 -5.56 1.17 3.35
CA GLY A 68 -5.81 2.09 4.46
C GLY A 68 -6.05 3.55 4.03
N THR A 69 -5.49 3.99 2.90
CA THR A 69 -5.61 5.38 2.45
C THR A 69 -7.07 5.76 2.20
N ASN A 70 -7.82 4.95 1.45
CA ASN A 70 -9.22 5.22 1.11
C ASN A 70 -10.15 5.13 2.32
N ASP A 71 -9.85 4.26 3.27
CA ASP A 71 -10.58 4.12 4.53
C ASP A 71 -10.66 5.46 5.27
N PHE A 72 -9.56 6.21 5.25
CA PHE A 72 -9.46 7.50 5.95
C PHE A 72 -9.94 8.68 5.10
N ILE A 73 -9.73 8.65 3.77
CA ILE A 73 -10.27 9.66 2.86
C ILE A 73 -11.81 9.62 2.89
N TYR A 74 -12.40 8.44 2.87
CA TYR A 74 -13.86 8.26 2.92
C TYR A 74 -14.43 8.31 4.34
N GLN A 75 -13.58 8.42 5.37
CA GLN A 75 -13.96 8.52 6.79
C GLN A 75 -14.82 7.34 7.28
N ILE A 76 -14.55 6.14 6.79
CA ILE A 76 -15.35 4.93 7.06
C ILE A 76 -14.70 3.98 8.06
N SER A 77 -13.43 4.19 8.42
CA SER A 77 -12.72 3.35 9.39
C SER A 77 -11.78 4.17 10.26
N THR A 78 -11.49 3.63 11.42
CA THR A 78 -10.41 4.07 12.31
C THR A 78 -9.10 3.33 11.98
N PRO A 79 -7.93 3.81 12.44
CA PRO A 79 -6.67 3.08 12.29
C PRO A 79 -6.70 1.68 12.92
N ASP A 80 -7.38 1.50 14.06
CA ASP A 80 -7.52 0.20 14.74
C ASP A 80 -8.36 -0.78 13.91
N GLU A 81 -9.49 -0.34 13.35
CA GLU A 81 -10.33 -1.18 12.48
C GLU A 81 -9.59 -1.61 11.20
N VAL A 82 -8.78 -0.72 10.62
CA VAL A 82 -7.90 -1.07 9.50
C VAL A 82 -6.86 -2.10 9.94
N MET A 83 -6.24 -1.90 11.11
CA MET A 83 -5.24 -2.84 11.65
C MET A 83 -5.84 -4.21 11.96
N ASP A 84 -7.09 -4.27 12.46
CA ASP A 84 -7.81 -5.53 12.67
C ASP A 84 -8.00 -6.31 11.36
N CYS A 85 -8.36 -5.64 10.27
CA CYS A 85 -8.45 -6.27 8.96
C CYS A 85 -7.08 -6.77 8.46
N LEU A 86 -6.01 -5.99 8.65
CA LEU A 86 -4.64 -6.38 8.28
C LEU A 86 -4.18 -7.59 9.09
N THR A 87 -4.50 -7.63 10.38
CA THR A 87 -4.21 -8.78 11.26
C THR A 87 -4.91 -10.04 10.76
N GLN A 88 -6.20 -9.95 10.41
CA GLN A 88 -6.95 -11.08 9.86
C GLN A 88 -6.33 -11.59 8.55
N MET A 89 -5.89 -10.70 7.66
CA MET A 89 -5.20 -11.10 6.42
C MET A 89 -3.85 -11.77 6.71
N ALA A 90 -3.11 -11.30 7.71
CA ALA A 90 -1.85 -11.93 8.13
C ALA A 90 -2.08 -13.35 8.69
N ASP A 91 -3.12 -13.54 9.50
CA ASP A 91 -3.47 -14.85 10.05
C ASP A 91 -3.99 -15.81 8.97
N LEU A 92 -4.80 -15.31 8.01
CA LEU A 92 -5.21 -16.09 6.85
C LEU A 92 -4.01 -16.53 6.01
N GLY A 93 -3.06 -15.62 5.76
CA GLY A 93 -1.83 -15.96 5.05
C GLY A 93 -1.04 -17.04 5.78
N ARG A 94 -0.81 -16.86 7.07
CA ARG A 94 -0.09 -17.84 7.91
C ARG A 94 -0.75 -19.22 7.89
N SER A 95 -2.08 -19.30 7.98
CA SER A 95 -2.83 -20.58 7.94
C SER A 95 -2.71 -21.30 6.60
N HIS A 96 -2.32 -20.59 5.53
CA HIS A 96 -2.11 -21.14 4.19
C HIS A 96 -0.62 -21.19 3.78
N SER A 97 0.29 -21.02 4.74
CA SER A 97 1.74 -21.01 4.49
C SER A 97 2.19 -19.95 3.47
N ILE A 98 1.50 -18.80 3.47
CA ILE A 98 1.82 -17.63 2.66
C ILE A 98 2.48 -16.59 3.57
N GLU A 99 3.68 -16.14 3.22
CA GLU A 99 4.31 -15.01 3.92
C GLU A 99 3.53 -13.72 3.61
N VAL A 100 2.96 -13.11 4.65
CA VAL A 100 2.32 -11.80 4.50
C VAL A 100 3.30 -10.68 4.84
N VAL A 101 3.45 -9.75 3.93
CA VAL A 101 4.24 -8.54 4.06
C VAL A 101 3.29 -7.35 4.03
N LEU A 102 3.28 -6.54 5.07
CA LEU A 102 2.46 -5.34 5.13
C LEU A 102 3.29 -4.13 4.70
N MET A 103 2.78 -3.35 3.75
CA MET A 103 3.40 -2.09 3.32
C MET A 103 2.62 -0.93 3.91
N THR A 104 3.30 -0.01 4.61
CA THR A 104 2.63 1.17 5.17
C THR A 104 2.11 2.08 4.06
N PRO A 105 0.90 2.64 4.18
CA PRO A 105 0.37 3.57 3.19
C PRO A 105 1.17 4.86 3.17
N LEU A 106 1.28 5.47 1.98
CA LEU A 106 2.00 6.72 1.77
C LEU A 106 1.27 7.89 2.42
N LEU A 107 2.01 8.94 2.81
CA LEU A 107 1.40 10.22 3.18
C LEU A 107 0.88 10.95 1.94
N ILE A 108 -0.13 11.77 2.16
CA ILE A 108 -0.80 12.58 1.14
C ILE A 108 -0.23 13.99 1.16
N ASP A 109 0.08 14.56 -0.03
CA ASP A 109 0.25 16.00 -0.12
C ASP A 109 -1.13 16.67 -0.08
N ALA A 110 -1.46 17.26 1.06
CA ALA A 110 -2.78 17.83 1.32
C ALA A 110 -3.12 18.98 0.36
N LYS A 111 -2.12 19.78 -0.06
CA LYS A 111 -2.34 20.92 -0.97
C LYS A 111 -2.67 20.47 -2.39
N MET A 112 -2.01 19.42 -2.87
CA MET A 112 -2.27 18.83 -4.19
C MET A 112 -3.59 18.06 -4.19
N ALA A 113 -3.83 17.23 -3.17
CA ALA A 113 -5.02 16.40 -3.05
C ALA A 113 -6.31 17.24 -2.96
N ALA A 114 -6.29 18.34 -2.21
CA ALA A 114 -7.44 19.26 -2.11
C ALA A 114 -7.84 19.92 -3.44
N LYS A 115 -6.94 19.96 -4.43
CA LYS A 115 -7.24 20.50 -5.76
C LYS A 115 -7.78 19.45 -6.72
N SER A 116 -7.49 18.18 -6.47
CA SER A 116 -7.69 17.09 -7.44
C SER A 116 -8.78 16.10 -7.03
N TRP A 117 -9.12 16.05 -5.73
CA TRP A 117 -9.98 15.01 -5.18
C TRP A 117 -11.12 15.59 -4.31
N VAL A 118 -11.81 14.72 -3.60
CA VAL A 118 -12.93 15.06 -2.72
C VAL A 118 -12.51 16.05 -1.64
N ASP A 119 -13.45 16.91 -1.25
CA ASP A 119 -13.25 17.85 -0.14
C ASP A 119 -13.21 17.06 1.18
N THR A 120 -12.04 16.98 1.77
CA THR A 120 -11.81 16.32 3.06
C THR A 120 -10.61 16.96 3.78
N ASP A 121 -10.54 16.79 5.08
CA ASP A 121 -9.38 17.21 5.88
C ASP A 121 -8.21 16.23 5.69
N TYR A 122 -7.38 16.45 4.66
CA TYR A 122 -6.20 15.64 4.37
C TYR A 122 -5.13 15.69 5.48
N SER A 123 -5.14 16.71 6.32
CA SER A 123 -4.26 16.77 7.49
C SER A 123 -4.68 15.72 8.51
N SER A 124 -5.99 15.64 8.82
CA SER A 124 -6.54 14.58 9.66
C SER A 124 -6.34 13.18 9.06
N VAL A 125 -6.48 13.03 7.74
CA VAL A 125 -6.17 11.78 7.05
C VAL A 125 -4.71 11.37 7.29
N ASN A 126 -3.77 12.30 7.13
CA ASN A 126 -2.35 12.02 7.37
C ASN A 126 -2.04 11.63 8.82
N GLU A 127 -2.71 12.22 9.82
CA GLU A 127 -2.55 11.79 11.22
C GLU A 127 -3.03 10.34 11.43
N LYS A 128 -4.15 9.94 10.81
CA LYS A 128 -4.61 8.55 10.83
C LYS A 128 -3.64 7.61 10.12
N LEU A 129 -3.04 8.03 8.99
CA LEU A 129 -2.02 7.25 8.27
C LEU A 129 -0.75 7.04 9.12
N LYS A 130 -0.31 8.07 9.86
CA LYS A 130 0.83 7.97 10.80
C LYS A 130 0.50 7.03 11.97
N THR A 131 -0.72 7.12 12.50
CA THR A 131 -1.19 6.22 13.56
C THR A 131 -1.20 4.77 13.08
N LEU A 132 -1.76 4.52 11.89
CA LEU A 132 -1.76 3.17 11.29
C LEU A 132 -0.33 2.65 11.08
N ARG A 133 0.59 3.49 10.56
CA ARG A 133 2.01 3.11 10.45
C ARG A 133 2.57 2.64 11.79
N SER A 134 2.32 3.37 12.87
CA SER A 134 2.82 3.01 14.20
C SER A 134 2.27 1.67 14.68
N LEU A 135 0.96 1.42 14.49
CA LEU A 135 0.31 0.15 14.79
C LEU A 135 0.90 -1.01 13.97
N MET A 136 1.13 -0.80 12.66
CA MET A 136 1.74 -1.79 11.78
C MET A 136 3.16 -2.16 12.23
N LEU A 137 3.99 -1.17 12.57
CA LEU A 137 5.38 -1.40 13.03
C LEU A 137 5.40 -2.16 14.36
N GLU A 138 4.53 -1.80 15.31
CA GLU A 138 4.38 -2.51 16.58
C GLU A 138 3.93 -3.95 16.36
N TYR A 139 2.90 -4.15 15.53
CA TYR A 139 2.40 -5.48 15.19
C TYR A 139 3.49 -6.35 14.52
N GLY A 140 4.22 -5.79 13.57
CA GLY A 140 5.32 -6.47 12.89
C GLY A 140 6.39 -6.97 13.86
N ASN A 141 6.83 -6.10 14.75
CA ASN A 141 7.82 -6.42 15.79
C ASN A 141 7.32 -7.51 16.75
N LYS A 142 6.06 -7.43 17.17
CA LYS A 142 5.47 -8.36 18.14
C LYS A 142 5.19 -9.75 17.54
N ASN A 143 4.78 -9.81 16.29
CA ASN A 143 4.25 -11.04 15.65
C ASN A 143 5.17 -11.63 14.57
N GLY A 144 6.35 -11.02 14.35
CA GLY A 144 7.29 -11.46 13.31
C GLY A 144 6.75 -11.29 11.89
N VAL A 145 5.88 -10.30 11.66
CA VAL A 145 5.37 -9.95 10.33
C VAL A 145 6.26 -8.88 9.71
N ARG A 146 6.74 -9.14 8.50
CA ARG A 146 7.57 -8.17 7.78
C ARG A 146 6.76 -6.92 7.44
N ILE A 147 7.29 -5.74 7.80
CA ILE A 147 6.71 -4.45 7.44
C ILE A 147 7.65 -3.74 6.47
N ILE A 148 7.10 -3.29 5.34
CA ILE A 148 7.77 -2.38 4.42
C ILE A 148 7.29 -0.97 4.75
N ASP A 149 8.18 -0.15 5.31
CA ASP A 149 7.86 1.20 5.74
C ASP A 149 7.95 2.20 4.57
N ALA A 150 7.03 2.07 3.63
CA ALA A 150 6.97 2.94 2.46
C ALA A 150 6.67 4.40 2.83
N GLN A 151 5.99 4.66 3.95
CA GLN A 151 5.75 6.02 4.44
C GLN A 151 7.08 6.71 4.81
N ASN A 152 8.01 5.98 5.43
CA ASN A 152 9.32 6.50 5.75
C ASN A 152 10.17 6.77 4.51
N LEU A 153 10.10 5.89 3.49
CA LEU A 153 10.76 6.12 2.21
C LEU A 153 10.33 7.46 1.60
N TYR A 154 9.03 7.70 1.54
CA TYR A 154 8.50 8.93 0.99
C TYR A 154 8.82 10.16 1.83
N PHE A 155 8.92 10.04 3.15
CA PHE A 155 9.33 11.15 4.01
C PHE A 155 10.74 11.68 3.67
N HIS A 156 11.65 10.79 3.27
CA HIS A 156 13.00 11.18 2.84
C HIS A 156 13.06 11.75 1.42
N LEU A 157 12.11 11.39 0.56
CA LEU A 157 12.02 11.90 -0.82
C LEU A 157 11.26 13.21 -0.93
N TYR A 158 10.35 13.49 0.00
CA TYR A 158 9.53 14.70 -0.04
C TYR A 158 10.23 15.90 0.58
N THR A 159 10.69 16.79 -0.30
CA THR A 159 10.90 18.21 0.02
C THR A 159 9.81 19.00 -0.69
N GLU A 160 9.54 20.25 -0.28
CA GLU A 160 8.57 21.12 -0.98
C GLU A 160 8.90 21.29 -2.48
N ALA A 161 10.18 21.14 -2.85
CA ALA A 161 10.65 21.28 -4.23
C ALA A 161 10.48 20.01 -5.09
N THR A 162 10.32 18.82 -4.48
CA THR A 162 10.37 17.55 -5.19
C THR A 162 9.09 16.71 -5.08
N VAL A 163 8.10 17.15 -4.31
CA VAL A 163 6.86 16.37 -4.13
C VAL A 163 6.14 16.06 -5.45
N THR A 164 6.16 17.00 -6.40
CA THR A 164 5.56 16.85 -7.74
C THR A 164 6.33 15.88 -8.63
N ASP A 165 7.57 15.57 -8.32
CA ASP A 165 8.33 14.54 -9.04
C ASP A 165 7.83 13.14 -8.66
N TYR A 166 7.33 12.97 -7.43
CA TYR A 166 6.93 11.69 -6.87
C TYR A 166 5.42 11.48 -6.77
N LEU A 167 4.60 12.55 -6.69
CA LEU A 167 3.14 12.50 -6.66
C LEU A 167 2.53 13.27 -7.82
N LEU A 168 1.48 12.68 -8.44
CA LEU A 168 0.74 13.29 -9.55
C LEU A 168 -0.34 14.27 -9.06
N ASP A 169 -1.04 13.91 -8.00
CA ASP A 169 -2.27 14.56 -7.55
C ASP A 169 -2.33 14.68 -6.01
N GLY A 170 -1.22 14.43 -5.36
CA GLY A 170 -1.09 14.43 -3.91
C GLY A 170 -1.34 13.06 -3.26
N ILE A 171 -1.87 12.07 -3.99
CA ILE A 171 -2.17 10.72 -3.50
C ILE A 171 -1.42 9.67 -4.30
N HIS A 172 -1.48 9.74 -5.63
CA HIS A 172 -0.98 8.70 -6.52
C HIS A 172 0.45 8.99 -6.96
N PRO A 173 1.34 8.00 -6.87
CA PRO A 173 2.73 8.14 -7.32
C PRO A 173 2.85 8.41 -8.83
N THR A 174 3.84 9.21 -9.21
CA THR A 174 4.34 9.29 -10.59
C THR A 174 5.06 8.01 -10.99
N ALA A 175 5.53 7.92 -12.24
CA ALA A 175 6.40 6.81 -12.66
C ALA A 175 7.67 6.75 -11.78
N LEU A 176 8.30 7.89 -11.48
CA LEU A 176 9.45 7.98 -10.57
C LEU A 176 9.09 7.54 -9.14
N GLY A 177 7.90 7.91 -8.64
CA GLY A 177 7.40 7.46 -7.36
C GLY A 177 7.21 5.94 -7.30
N HIS A 178 6.71 5.33 -8.36
CA HIS A 178 6.61 3.87 -8.47
C HIS A 178 7.98 3.18 -8.60
N GLU A 179 8.95 3.79 -9.30
CA GLU A 179 10.34 3.31 -9.35
C GLU A 179 10.97 3.28 -7.95
N ALA A 180 10.76 4.34 -7.16
CA ALA A 180 11.25 4.40 -5.78
C ALA A 180 10.66 3.27 -4.92
N ILE A 181 9.34 3.01 -5.01
CA ILE A 181 8.70 1.90 -4.30
C ILE A 181 9.28 0.55 -4.77
N ALA A 182 9.45 0.37 -6.08
CA ALA A 182 10.00 -0.87 -6.62
C ALA A 182 11.44 -1.12 -6.19
N GLY A 183 12.27 -0.08 -6.11
CA GLY A 183 13.63 -0.15 -5.58
C GLY A 183 13.67 -0.62 -4.13
N PHE A 184 12.80 -0.06 -3.30
CA PHE A 184 12.70 -0.41 -1.88
C PHE A 184 12.23 -1.86 -1.62
N LEU A 185 11.52 -2.46 -2.57
CA LEU A 185 11.09 -3.87 -2.50
C LEU A 185 12.21 -4.87 -2.83
N GLN A 186 13.35 -4.41 -3.34
CA GLN A 186 14.49 -5.25 -3.72
C GLN A 186 15.50 -5.41 -2.58
N GLU A 187 15.44 -4.57 -1.54
CA GLU A 187 16.24 -4.66 -0.33
C GLU A 187 15.66 -5.68 0.67
#